data_e5a645b1f4169d98e12cef35e42dfff6
#
_entry.id   e5a645b1f4169d98e12cef35e42dfff6
#
_cell.length_a   1.000
_cell.length_b   1.000
_cell.length_c   1.000
_cell.angle_alpha   90.00
_cell.angle_beta   90.00
_cell.angle_gamma   90.00
#
_symmetry.space_group_name_H-M   'P 1'
#
loop_
_entity.id
_entity.type
_entity.pdbx_description
1 polymer ?
#
loop_
_entity_poly.entity_id
_entity_poly.type
_entity_poly.pdbx_seq_one_letter_code
_entity_poly.pdbx_strand_id
1 'polypeptide(L)'
;MKNANLRLRVVALVGALALASLVMVPAARAESSLADALAIIQGKEFVDLTHSFGPTTPVWSGFGQATMSAAGDPVTHEPYTIEKNGFRTTFYSMVGQYGTHVDPPAHFDLDGITMDQIPLKEMILPLVVFDMTPLLPGDPNHALSVADIEAWENEHGQVPAGSFAALRTDMYKDWDADPEKFKRYPYPAWSLDALKFLFEERGVTAIGHEALDTDTTETMESETWLLNNNHWQIEVMANLDQVPATGAVIVVTWPKVANGFGFPARAFAILP
;
A
#
# COMPACT_ATOMS: atom_id res chain seq x y z
N MET A 1 99.27 -45.18 -12.58
CA MET A 1 98.42 -46.23 -13.17
C MET A 1 97.25 -46.50 -12.20
N LYS A 2 96.05 -46.56 -12.72
CA LYS A 2 94.73 -46.93 -12.18
C LYS A 2 93.89 -45.82 -11.68
N ASN A 3 92.94 -45.49 -12.53
CA ASN A 3 91.74 -44.65 -12.35
C ASN A 3 90.76 -45.24 -11.33
N ALA A 4 90.20 -44.45 -10.49
CA ALA A 4 89.02 -44.83 -9.73
C ALA A 4 87.94 -43.76 -9.95
N ASN A 5 86.87 -44.12 -10.67
CA ASN A 5 85.72 -43.27 -10.97
C ASN A 5 84.81 -43.12 -9.71
N LEU A 6 84.64 -41.89 -9.28
CA LEU A 6 83.66 -41.57 -8.22
C LEU A 6 82.32 -41.22 -8.89
N ARG A 7 81.37 -42.11 -8.76
CA ARG A 7 79.98 -41.90 -9.23
C ARG A 7 79.23 -41.16 -8.19
N LEU A 8 78.90 -39.88 -8.47
CA LEU A 8 78.00 -39.05 -7.65
C LEU A 8 76.55 -39.48 -7.90
N ARG A 9 75.91 -40.01 -6.87
CA ARG A 9 74.48 -40.33 -6.90
C ARG A 9 73.73 -39.04 -6.42
N VAL A 10 73.03 -38.42 -7.37
CA VAL A 10 72.06 -37.35 -7.07
C VAL A 10 70.78 -38.03 -6.60
N VAL A 11 70.39 -37.80 -5.34
CA VAL A 11 69.07 -38.18 -4.79
C VAL A 11 68.12 -37.00 -5.03
N ALA A 12 67.21 -37.19 -5.97
CA ALA A 12 66.14 -36.21 -6.18
C ALA A 12 65.05 -36.41 -5.12
N LEU A 13 64.90 -35.42 -4.21
CA LEU A 13 63.80 -35.35 -3.27
C LEU A 13 62.61 -34.74 -4.01
N VAL A 14 61.60 -35.53 -4.36
CA VAL A 14 60.31 -35.04 -4.91
C VAL A 14 59.44 -34.71 -3.71
N GLY A 15 59.35 -33.41 -3.39
CA GLY A 15 58.42 -32.88 -2.38
C GLY A 15 57.02 -32.76 -3.04
N ALA A 16 56.10 -33.62 -2.65
CA ALA A 16 54.67 -33.47 -3.04
C ALA A 16 54.02 -32.37 -2.16
N LEU A 17 53.80 -31.16 -2.77
CA LEU A 17 52.92 -30.13 -2.20
C LEU A 17 51.46 -30.59 -2.41
N ALA A 18 50.82 -31.06 -1.35
CA ALA A 18 49.36 -31.27 -1.38
C ALA A 18 48.68 -29.87 -1.20
N LEU A 19 48.18 -29.31 -2.30
CA LEU A 19 47.28 -28.19 -2.23
C LEU A 19 45.92 -28.68 -1.66
N ALA A 20 45.66 -28.40 -0.40
CA ALA A 20 44.32 -28.55 0.15
C ALA A 20 43.43 -27.44 -0.40
N SER A 21 42.66 -27.75 -1.42
CA SER A 21 41.59 -26.87 -1.90
C SER A 21 40.51 -26.80 -0.85
N LEU A 22 40.49 -25.69 -0.11
CA LEU A 22 39.38 -25.35 0.82
C LEU A 22 38.17 -25.08 -0.05
N VAL A 23 37.29 -26.06 -0.25
CA VAL A 23 35.97 -25.87 -0.84
C VAL A 23 35.16 -25.11 0.21
N MET A 24 35.06 -23.80 0.05
CA MET A 24 34.05 -23.01 0.78
C MET A 24 32.67 -23.48 0.33
N VAL A 25 32.06 -24.35 1.11
CA VAL A 25 30.64 -24.64 0.98
C VAL A 25 29.91 -23.33 1.38
N PRO A 26 29.14 -22.73 0.49
CA PRO A 26 28.35 -21.56 0.90
C PRO A 26 27.45 -21.99 2.06
N ALA A 27 27.55 -21.31 3.19
CA ALA A 27 26.66 -21.53 4.31
C ALA A 27 25.23 -21.37 3.78
N ALA A 28 24.46 -22.44 3.81
CA ALA A 28 23.03 -22.37 3.51
C ALA A 28 22.46 -21.30 4.42
N ARG A 29 21.96 -20.21 3.83
CA ARG A 29 21.27 -19.14 4.58
C ARG A 29 20.07 -19.85 5.21
N ALA A 30 20.08 -19.99 6.53
CA ALA A 30 18.94 -20.55 7.25
C ALA A 30 17.72 -19.72 6.83
N GLU A 31 16.67 -20.37 6.34
CA GLU A 31 15.41 -19.68 6.04
C GLU A 31 14.96 -19.04 7.35
N SER A 32 14.77 -17.69 7.33
CA SER A 32 14.26 -16.98 8.47
C SER A 32 12.84 -17.49 8.77
N SER A 33 12.58 -17.87 10.00
CA SER A 33 11.24 -18.33 10.39
C SER A 33 10.22 -17.17 10.33
N LEU A 34 8.94 -17.49 10.23
CA LEU A 34 7.88 -16.45 10.35
C LEU A 34 7.94 -15.72 11.70
N ALA A 35 8.42 -16.39 12.75
CA ALA A 35 8.64 -15.77 14.07
C ALA A 35 9.75 -14.71 14.02
N ASP A 36 10.86 -14.98 13.31
CA ASP A 36 11.94 -14.00 13.14
C ASP A 36 11.46 -12.80 12.32
N ALA A 37 10.71 -13.05 11.23
CA ALA A 37 10.11 -11.98 10.42
C ALA A 37 9.14 -11.12 11.25
N LEU A 38 8.30 -11.74 12.08
CA LEU A 38 7.39 -11.03 12.97
C LEU A 38 8.14 -10.18 14.01
N ALA A 39 9.22 -10.71 14.59
CA ALA A 39 10.05 -9.96 15.55
C ALA A 39 10.68 -8.72 14.90
N ILE A 40 11.12 -8.83 13.63
CA ILE A 40 11.62 -7.68 12.87
C ILE A 40 10.50 -6.66 12.68
N ILE A 41 9.32 -7.07 12.23
CA ILE A 41 8.16 -6.21 12.01
C ILE A 41 7.75 -5.49 13.30
N GLN A 42 7.66 -6.21 14.42
CA GLN A 42 7.27 -5.64 15.72
C GLN A 42 8.28 -4.60 16.26
N GLY A 43 9.53 -4.65 15.81
CA GLY A 43 10.55 -3.67 16.14
C GLY A 43 10.53 -2.40 15.28
N LYS A 44 9.63 -2.32 14.27
CA LYS A 44 9.53 -1.18 13.36
C LYS A 44 8.52 -0.14 13.83
N GLU A 45 8.60 1.05 13.29
CA GLU A 45 7.60 2.09 13.45
C GLU A 45 6.41 1.82 12.53
N PHE A 46 5.19 2.15 13.00
CA PHE A 46 3.95 2.00 12.27
C PHE A 46 3.31 3.36 12.10
N VAL A 47 2.90 3.69 10.88
CA VAL A 47 2.16 4.90 10.55
C VAL A 47 0.74 4.53 10.17
N ASP A 48 -0.24 5.10 10.86
CA ASP A 48 -1.66 4.92 10.54
C ASP A 48 -2.03 5.78 9.33
N LEU A 49 -2.40 5.15 8.23
CA LEU A 49 -2.78 5.81 6.98
C LEU A 49 -4.31 5.95 6.83
N THR A 50 -5.04 5.91 7.93
CA THR A 50 -6.51 5.85 7.95
C THR A 50 -7.09 6.99 8.74
N HIS A 51 -8.08 7.69 8.18
CA HIS A 51 -8.88 8.65 8.92
C HIS A 51 -9.88 7.97 9.86
N SER A 52 -10.09 8.55 11.03
CA SER A 52 -11.28 8.23 11.82
C SER A 52 -12.52 8.77 11.12
N PHE A 53 -13.61 8.03 11.15
CA PHE A 53 -14.85 8.47 10.53
C PHE A 53 -16.04 8.43 11.50
N GLY A 54 -17.01 9.28 11.23
CA GLY A 54 -18.21 9.45 12.04
C GLY A 54 -19.33 10.15 11.26
N PRO A 55 -20.45 10.51 11.90
CA PRO A 55 -21.60 11.14 11.21
C PRO A 55 -21.31 12.49 10.54
N THR A 56 -20.18 13.12 10.86
CA THR A 56 -19.77 14.44 10.30
C THR A 56 -18.56 14.35 9.36
N THR A 57 -18.13 13.14 9.02
CA THR A 57 -17.01 12.89 8.12
C THR A 57 -17.25 13.54 6.76
N PRO A 58 -16.24 14.18 6.13
CA PRO A 58 -16.31 14.57 4.75
C PRO A 58 -16.61 13.38 3.86
N VAL A 59 -17.61 13.52 2.98
CA VAL A 59 -18.02 12.46 2.04
C VAL A 59 -18.36 13.12 0.71
N TRP A 60 -18.22 12.38 -0.37
CA TRP A 60 -18.62 12.86 -1.68
C TRP A 60 -20.07 13.37 -1.68
N SER A 61 -20.32 14.48 -2.36
CA SER A 61 -21.61 15.20 -2.31
C SER A 61 -22.81 14.38 -2.78
N GLY A 62 -22.58 13.31 -3.58
CA GLY A 62 -23.63 12.40 -4.02
C GLY A 62 -24.06 11.38 -2.97
N PHE A 63 -23.33 11.25 -1.85
CA PHE A 63 -23.64 10.34 -0.77
C PHE A 63 -24.20 11.06 0.46
N GLY A 64 -25.03 10.38 1.23
CA GLY A 64 -25.53 10.88 2.52
C GLY A 64 -24.55 10.60 3.66
N GLN A 65 -24.70 11.39 4.73
CA GLN A 65 -23.92 11.20 5.95
C GLN A 65 -24.28 9.89 6.65
N ALA A 66 -23.27 9.25 7.27
CA ALA A 66 -23.47 8.07 8.09
C ALA A 66 -24.37 8.35 9.30
N THR A 67 -25.17 7.36 9.67
CA THR A 67 -25.86 7.35 10.95
C THR A 67 -25.22 6.33 11.86
N MET A 68 -24.85 6.75 13.06
CA MET A 68 -24.31 5.91 14.12
C MET A 68 -25.16 6.09 15.36
N SER A 69 -25.80 5.03 15.83
CA SER A 69 -26.67 5.06 17.01
C SER A 69 -26.42 3.83 17.87
N ALA A 70 -26.90 3.86 19.10
CA ALA A 70 -26.94 2.64 19.90
C ALA A 70 -27.86 1.60 19.21
N ALA A 71 -27.36 0.39 19.02
CA ALA A 71 -28.22 -0.69 18.57
C ALA A 71 -29.15 -1.10 19.73
N GLY A 72 -30.38 -1.45 19.38
CA GLY A 72 -31.40 -1.86 20.33
C GLY A 72 -31.91 -3.27 20.13
N ASP A 73 -32.66 -3.72 21.07
CA ASP A 73 -33.38 -4.98 21.01
C ASP A 73 -34.37 -5.00 19.81
N PRO A 74 -34.35 -6.02 18.96
CA PRO A 74 -35.17 -6.06 17.74
C PRO A 74 -36.69 -6.07 17.99
N VAL A 75 -37.14 -6.37 19.23
CA VAL A 75 -38.56 -6.44 19.59
C VAL A 75 -39.01 -5.19 20.35
N THR A 76 -38.23 -4.77 21.34
CA THR A 76 -38.59 -3.62 22.19
C THR A 76 -38.08 -2.30 21.69
N HIS A 77 -37.09 -2.32 20.76
CA HIS A 77 -36.35 -1.16 20.22
C HIS A 77 -35.58 -0.34 21.28
N GLU A 78 -35.48 -0.86 22.51
CA GLU A 78 -34.73 -0.20 23.57
C GLU A 78 -33.21 -0.39 23.33
N PRO A 79 -32.38 0.68 23.49
CA PRO A 79 -30.95 0.59 23.26
C PRO A 79 -30.30 -0.35 24.30
N TYR A 80 -29.33 -1.14 23.86
CA TYR A 80 -28.46 -1.90 24.75
C TYR A 80 -27.53 -0.97 25.52
N THR A 81 -27.53 -1.09 26.86
CA THR A 81 -26.66 -0.30 27.75
C THR A 81 -25.88 -1.23 28.70
N ILE A 82 -24.75 -0.74 29.19
CA ILE A 82 -23.94 -1.47 30.17
C ILE A 82 -24.76 -1.77 31.44
N GLU A 83 -25.52 -0.78 31.93
CA GLU A 83 -26.27 -0.88 33.18
C GLU A 83 -27.39 -1.91 33.11
N LYS A 84 -28.08 -2.00 31.95
CA LYS A 84 -29.25 -2.86 31.78
C LYS A 84 -28.90 -4.24 31.25
N ASN A 85 -27.95 -4.31 30.35
CA ASN A 85 -27.63 -5.49 29.52
C ASN A 85 -26.23 -6.05 29.76
N GLY A 86 -25.32 -5.29 30.41
CA GLY A 86 -23.92 -5.66 30.60
C GLY A 86 -23.04 -5.42 29.34
N PHE A 87 -23.59 -4.91 28.25
CA PHE A 87 -22.89 -4.56 27.01
C PHE A 87 -23.57 -3.39 26.30
N ARG A 88 -22.84 -2.82 25.36
CA ARG A 88 -23.37 -1.84 24.40
C ARG A 88 -22.86 -2.18 23.00
N THR A 89 -23.60 -1.80 21.98
CA THR A 89 -23.22 -2.00 20.58
C THR A 89 -23.73 -0.87 19.72
N THR A 90 -23.09 -0.65 18.57
CA THR A 90 -23.41 0.44 17.66
C THR A 90 -24.08 -0.13 16.41
N PHE A 91 -25.16 0.52 16.01
CA PHE A 91 -25.76 0.35 14.69
C PHE A 91 -25.17 1.37 13.73
N TYR A 92 -24.69 0.90 12.56
CA TYR A 92 -24.14 1.72 11.49
C TYR A 92 -25.05 1.68 10.28
N SER A 93 -25.33 2.84 9.68
CA SER A 93 -25.99 2.96 8.39
C SER A 93 -25.21 3.98 7.57
N MET A 94 -24.58 3.52 6.48
CA MET A 94 -23.70 4.33 5.64
C MET A 94 -23.51 3.66 4.28
N VAL A 95 -23.03 4.43 3.29
CA VAL A 95 -22.49 3.89 2.04
C VAL A 95 -21.17 3.17 2.29
N GLY A 96 -20.78 2.29 1.38
CA GLY A 96 -19.50 1.58 1.48
C GLY A 96 -18.30 2.52 1.38
N GLN A 97 -18.34 3.46 0.47
CA GLN A 97 -17.30 4.47 0.21
C GLN A 97 -17.36 5.59 1.26
N TYR A 98 -16.96 5.29 2.49
CA TYR A 98 -17.05 6.21 3.62
C TYR A 98 -15.75 6.28 4.44
N GLY A 99 -15.18 7.47 4.56
CA GLY A 99 -13.85 7.66 5.16
C GLY A 99 -12.76 7.04 4.29
N THR A 100 -11.67 6.59 4.88
CA THR A 100 -10.67 5.78 4.16
C THR A 100 -11.30 4.44 3.79
N HIS A 101 -11.38 4.13 2.51
CA HIS A 101 -12.14 2.98 2.02
C HIS A 101 -11.45 2.29 0.85
N VAL A 102 -11.87 1.06 0.57
CA VAL A 102 -11.46 0.29 -0.60
C VAL A 102 -12.50 0.38 -1.70
N ASP A 103 -12.06 0.57 -2.95
CA ASP A 103 -12.85 0.38 -4.16
C ASP A 103 -12.34 -0.84 -4.92
N PRO A 104 -13.15 -1.91 -4.95
CA PRO A 104 -12.86 -3.07 -5.77
C PRO A 104 -13.31 -2.82 -7.23
N PRO A 105 -12.83 -3.60 -8.20
CA PRO A 105 -13.28 -3.56 -9.60
C PRO A 105 -14.80 -3.49 -9.77
N ALA A 106 -15.55 -4.26 -8.99
CA ALA A 106 -17.02 -4.30 -9.06
C ALA A 106 -17.71 -2.96 -8.70
N HIS A 107 -16.96 -1.94 -8.26
CA HIS A 107 -17.52 -0.61 -8.05
C HIS A 107 -17.91 0.05 -9.39
N PHE A 108 -17.13 -0.16 -10.45
CA PHE A 108 -17.36 0.41 -11.79
C PHE A 108 -17.60 -0.64 -12.88
N ASP A 109 -17.21 -1.91 -12.64
CA ASP A 109 -17.34 -3.00 -13.61
C ASP A 109 -18.39 -4.03 -13.13
N LEU A 110 -19.41 -4.30 -13.97
CA LEU A 110 -20.46 -5.28 -13.68
C LEU A 110 -19.92 -6.71 -13.51
N ASP A 111 -18.82 -7.03 -14.20
CA ASP A 111 -18.20 -8.34 -14.18
C ASP A 111 -16.93 -8.35 -13.31
N GLY A 112 -16.58 -7.21 -12.70
CA GLY A 112 -15.42 -7.03 -11.84
C GLY A 112 -15.51 -7.83 -10.54
N ILE A 113 -14.35 -8.19 -9.96
CA ILE A 113 -14.31 -8.86 -8.67
C ILE A 113 -14.77 -7.92 -7.55
N THR A 114 -15.50 -8.47 -6.59
CA THR A 114 -15.96 -7.76 -5.40
C THR A 114 -14.88 -7.76 -4.30
N MET A 115 -15.02 -6.88 -3.31
CA MET A 115 -14.02 -6.71 -2.25
C MET A 115 -13.70 -7.99 -1.45
N ASP A 116 -14.62 -8.93 -1.36
CA ASP A 116 -14.42 -10.21 -0.69
C ASP A 116 -13.66 -11.24 -1.54
N GLN A 117 -13.44 -10.95 -2.81
CA GLN A 117 -12.70 -11.77 -3.77
C GLN A 117 -11.26 -11.29 -3.99
N ILE A 118 -10.89 -10.07 -3.58
CA ILE A 118 -9.50 -9.57 -3.67
C ILE A 118 -8.58 -10.52 -2.90
N PRO A 119 -7.46 -10.98 -3.52
CA PRO A 119 -6.57 -11.96 -2.89
C PRO A 119 -5.92 -11.43 -1.61
N LEU A 120 -5.87 -12.23 -0.55
CA LEU A 120 -5.26 -11.83 0.74
C LEU A 120 -3.80 -11.40 0.62
N LYS A 121 -3.06 -11.92 -0.37
CA LYS A 121 -1.66 -11.55 -0.60
C LYS A 121 -1.50 -10.09 -1.07
N GLU A 122 -2.54 -9.54 -1.67
CA GLU A 122 -2.56 -8.14 -2.12
C GLU A 122 -2.86 -7.15 -0.98
N MET A 123 -3.18 -7.63 0.21
CA MET A 123 -3.37 -6.80 1.40
C MET A 123 -2.05 -6.45 2.11
N ILE A 124 -0.92 -7.00 1.67
CA ILE A 124 0.42 -6.71 2.21
C ILE A 124 1.36 -6.54 1.03
N LEU A 125 1.76 -5.31 0.73
CA LEU A 125 2.53 -4.96 -0.45
C LEU A 125 3.73 -4.06 -0.10
N PRO A 126 4.81 -4.08 -0.89
CA PRO A 126 5.79 -3.00 -0.86
C PRO A 126 5.10 -1.68 -1.15
N LEU A 127 5.43 -0.61 -0.40
CA LEU A 127 4.84 0.71 -0.58
C LEU A 127 5.83 1.65 -1.27
N VAL A 128 5.36 2.35 -2.29
CA VAL A 128 6.02 3.52 -2.87
C VAL A 128 5.12 4.74 -2.72
N VAL A 129 5.71 5.90 -2.40
CA VAL A 129 4.97 7.14 -2.21
C VAL A 129 5.48 8.18 -3.20
N PHE A 130 4.58 8.67 -4.04
CA PHE A 130 4.82 9.81 -4.93
C PHE A 130 4.43 11.09 -4.19
N ASP A 131 5.42 11.91 -3.85
CA ASP A 131 5.19 13.19 -3.18
C ASP A 131 4.94 14.29 -4.23
N MET A 132 3.69 14.71 -4.37
CA MET A 132 3.30 15.80 -5.27
C MET A 132 3.38 17.19 -4.62
N THR A 133 3.62 17.28 -3.33
CA THR A 133 3.56 18.57 -2.63
C THR A 133 4.50 19.64 -3.21
N PRO A 134 5.68 19.33 -3.79
CA PRO A 134 6.51 20.33 -4.44
C PRO A 134 5.94 20.92 -5.75
N LEU A 135 5.02 20.20 -6.41
CA LEU A 135 4.40 20.60 -7.68
C LEU A 135 3.18 21.50 -7.47
N LEU A 136 2.43 21.28 -6.38
CA LEU A 136 1.15 21.93 -6.11
C LEU A 136 1.19 23.46 -5.99
N PRO A 137 2.27 24.13 -5.50
CA PRO A 137 2.33 25.60 -5.51
C PRO A 137 2.24 26.23 -6.89
N GLY A 138 2.70 25.53 -7.95
CA GLY A 138 2.63 25.96 -9.35
C GLY A 138 1.34 25.53 -10.06
N ASP A 139 0.80 24.39 -9.67
CA ASP A 139 -0.42 23.80 -10.20
C ASP A 139 -1.17 23.04 -9.09
N PRO A 140 -2.10 23.71 -8.37
CA PRO A 140 -2.80 23.11 -7.24
C PRO A 140 -3.65 21.88 -7.58
N ASN A 141 -3.90 21.66 -8.85
CA ASN A 141 -4.74 20.57 -9.36
C ASN A 141 -3.96 19.64 -10.29
N HIS A 142 -2.65 19.55 -10.05
CA HIS A 142 -1.76 18.75 -10.88
C HIS A 142 -2.22 17.27 -10.92
N ALA A 143 -2.33 16.72 -12.13
CA ALA A 143 -2.48 15.28 -12.32
C ALA A 143 -1.09 14.67 -12.48
N LEU A 144 -0.72 13.72 -11.61
CA LEU A 144 0.58 13.04 -11.70
C LEU A 144 0.76 12.46 -13.10
N SER A 145 1.84 12.88 -13.78
CA SER A 145 2.16 12.48 -15.14
C SER A 145 3.20 11.34 -15.18
N VAL A 146 3.35 10.72 -16.35
CA VAL A 146 4.44 9.75 -16.60
C VAL A 146 5.81 10.41 -16.38
N ALA A 147 5.98 11.68 -16.78
CA ALA A 147 7.24 12.40 -16.57
C ALA A 147 7.57 12.62 -15.09
N ASP A 148 6.56 12.82 -14.24
CA ASP A 148 6.76 12.93 -12.79
C ASP A 148 7.18 11.57 -12.19
N ILE A 149 6.60 10.47 -12.67
CA ILE A 149 7.00 9.12 -12.26
C ILE A 149 8.44 8.84 -12.69
N GLU A 150 8.81 9.16 -13.93
CA GLU A 150 10.19 8.99 -14.43
C GLU A 150 11.19 9.86 -13.63
N ALA A 151 10.81 11.07 -13.24
CA ALA A 151 11.62 11.93 -12.38
C ALA A 151 11.79 11.30 -10.99
N TRP A 152 10.74 10.78 -10.40
CA TRP A 152 10.78 10.05 -9.15
C TRP A 152 11.69 8.80 -9.25
N GLU A 153 11.58 8.02 -10.34
CA GLU A 153 12.41 6.83 -10.58
C GLU A 153 13.90 7.16 -10.73
N ASN A 154 14.22 8.31 -11.30
CA ASN A 154 15.61 8.78 -11.40
C ASN A 154 16.24 9.03 -10.01
N GLU A 155 15.47 9.38 -9.01
CA GLU A 155 15.93 9.63 -7.65
C GLU A 155 15.90 8.38 -6.78
N HIS A 156 14.84 7.55 -6.91
CA HIS A 156 14.54 6.46 -5.98
C HIS A 156 14.72 5.07 -6.57
N GLY A 157 14.99 4.96 -7.86
CA GLY A 157 15.01 3.69 -8.60
C GLY A 157 13.64 3.34 -9.17
N GLN A 158 13.63 2.35 -10.07
CA GLN A 158 12.41 1.92 -10.74
C GLN A 158 11.35 1.44 -9.75
N VAL A 159 10.08 1.81 -9.99
CA VAL A 159 8.93 1.33 -9.20
C VAL A 159 8.91 -0.20 -9.20
N PRO A 160 8.94 -0.86 -8.03
CA PRO A 160 8.97 -2.31 -7.95
C PRO A 160 7.63 -2.92 -8.42
N ALA A 161 7.70 -3.95 -9.24
CA ALA A 161 6.51 -4.73 -9.60
C ALA A 161 5.88 -5.35 -8.34
N GLY A 162 4.54 -5.43 -8.32
CA GLY A 162 3.79 -5.93 -7.18
C GLY A 162 3.70 -4.96 -6.01
N SER A 163 4.04 -3.68 -6.20
CA SER A 163 3.91 -2.66 -5.15
C SER A 163 2.50 -2.04 -5.09
N PHE A 164 2.24 -1.35 -4.00
CA PHE A 164 1.17 -0.38 -3.82
C PHE A 164 1.76 1.02 -4.06
N ALA A 165 1.17 1.79 -4.96
CA ALA A 165 1.60 3.15 -5.26
C ALA A 165 0.65 4.15 -4.58
N ALA A 166 1.17 4.97 -3.67
CA ALA A 166 0.41 5.99 -2.97
C ALA A 166 0.76 7.39 -3.45
N LEU A 167 -0.23 8.26 -3.58
CA LEU A 167 -0.11 9.64 -3.99
C LEU A 167 -0.28 10.57 -2.80
N ARG A 168 0.81 11.22 -2.39
CA ARG A 168 0.82 12.22 -1.32
C ARG A 168 0.54 13.61 -1.88
N THR A 169 -0.43 14.30 -1.30
CA THR A 169 -0.84 15.66 -1.67
C THR A 169 -0.94 16.60 -0.47
N ASP A 170 -0.83 16.06 0.74
CA ASP A 170 -1.12 16.71 2.03
C ASP A 170 -2.58 17.16 2.19
N MET A 171 -3.49 16.75 1.31
CA MET A 171 -4.94 17.04 1.43
C MET A 171 -5.54 16.49 2.72
N TYR A 172 -5.01 15.38 3.22
CA TYR A 172 -5.50 14.77 4.47
C TYR A 172 -5.52 15.76 5.65
N LYS A 173 -4.68 16.81 5.62
CA LYS A 173 -4.60 17.85 6.66
C LYS A 173 -5.85 18.73 6.72
N ASP A 174 -6.59 18.81 5.62
CA ASP A 174 -7.85 19.55 5.54
C ASP A 174 -9.05 18.72 6.06
N TRP A 175 -8.91 17.41 6.28
CA TRP A 175 -9.98 16.52 6.72
C TRP A 175 -10.76 17.03 7.93
N ASP A 176 -10.07 17.41 8.99
CA ASP A 176 -10.66 17.98 10.20
C ASP A 176 -10.57 19.50 10.23
N ALA A 177 -9.54 20.09 9.58
CA ALA A 177 -9.27 21.53 9.65
C ALA A 177 -10.19 22.34 8.75
N ASP A 178 -10.50 21.88 7.56
CA ASP A 178 -11.42 22.52 6.60
C ASP A 178 -12.11 21.45 5.73
N PRO A 179 -13.12 20.75 6.27
CA PRO A 179 -13.83 19.68 5.56
C PRO A 179 -14.48 20.13 4.25
N GLU A 180 -14.87 21.41 4.13
CA GLU A 180 -15.46 21.95 2.91
C GLU A 180 -14.41 22.18 1.81
N LYS A 181 -13.18 22.51 2.19
CA LYS A 181 -12.06 22.57 1.25
C LYS A 181 -11.67 21.16 0.79
N PHE A 182 -11.61 20.19 1.73
CA PHE A 182 -11.30 18.80 1.44
C PHE A 182 -12.23 18.20 0.36
N LYS A 183 -13.51 18.54 0.37
CA LYS A 183 -14.53 18.04 -0.59
C LYS A 183 -14.55 18.76 -1.93
N ARG A 184 -13.68 19.73 -2.17
CA ARG A 184 -13.81 20.64 -3.31
C ARG A 184 -12.99 20.18 -4.51
N TYR A 185 -13.65 19.88 -5.62
CA TYR A 185 -13.01 19.75 -6.92
C TYR A 185 -12.42 21.08 -7.41
N PRO A 186 -11.39 21.03 -8.27
CA PRO A 186 -10.61 19.86 -8.69
C PRO A 186 -9.60 19.42 -7.62
N TYR A 187 -9.19 18.15 -7.66
CA TYR A 187 -8.17 17.59 -6.79
C TYR A 187 -6.83 17.43 -7.50
N PRO A 188 -5.68 17.50 -6.79
CA PRO A 188 -4.46 16.87 -7.26
C PRO A 188 -4.66 15.35 -7.25
N ALA A 189 -4.41 14.67 -8.37
CA ALA A 189 -4.84 13.30 -8.57
C ALA A 189 -3.93 12.52 -9.53
N TRP A 190 -4.35 11.35 -9.96
CA TRP A 190 -3.69 10.55 -10.98
C TRP A 190 -4.11 10.99 -12.39
N SER A 191 -3.20 10.97 -13.36
CA SER A 191 -3.59 10.99 -14.76
C SER A 191 -3.81 9.56 -15.27
N LEU A 192 -4.68 9.40 -16.26
CA LEU A 192 -4.91 8.11 -16.91
C LEU A 192 -3.64 7.49 -17.48
N ASP A 193 -2.78 8.31 -18.10
CA ASP A 193 -1.51 7.83 -18.67
C ASP A 193 -0.54 7.37 -17.56
N ALA A 194 -0.50 8.06 -16.40
CA ALA A 194 0.29 7.64 -15.26
C ALA A 194 -0.18 6.29 -14.70
N LEU A 195 -1.49 6.08 -14.58
CA LEU A 195 -2.04 4.79 -14.14
C LEU A 195 -1.68 3.67 -15.12
N LYS A 196 -1.89 3.87 -16.41
CA LYS A 196 -1.49 2.88 -17.43
C LYS A 196 -0.01 2.53 -17.33
N PHE A 197 0.85 3.54 -17.20
CA PHE A 197 2.29 3.33 -17.06
C PHE A 197 2.63 2.51 -15.81
N LEU A 198 2.02 2.82 -14.66
CA LEU A 198 2.26 2.08 -13.42
C LEU A 198 1.78 0.63 -13.50
N PHE A 199 0.61 0.38 -14.03
CA PHE A 199 0.06 -0.97 -14.09
C PHE A 199 0.62 -1.81 -15.24
N GLU A 200 0.69 -1.25 -16.46
CA GLU A 200 1.09 -1.99 -17.65
C GLU A 200 2.62 -2.11 -17.80
N GLU A 201 3.38 -1.05 -17.42
CA GLU A 201 4.83 -1.01 -17.61
C GLU A 201 5.64 -1.29 -16.34
N ARG A 202 5.05 -1.06 -15.15
CA ARG A 202 5.72 -1.30 -13.85
C ARG A 202 5.14 -2.47 -13.07
N GLY A 203 3.93 -2.92 -13.41
CA GLY A 203 3.28 -4.05 -12.77
C GLY A 203 2.87 -3.78 -11.32
N VAL A 204 2.44 -2.55 -11.02
CA VAL A 204 1.86 -2.18 -9.72
C VAL A 204 0.61 -2.99 -9.47
N THR A 205 0.33 -3.37 -8.24
CA THR A 205 -0.83 -4.17 -7.85
C THR A 205 -2.05 -3.31 -7.53
N ALA A 206 -1.85 -2.19 -6.83
CA ALA A 206 -2.91 -1.30 -6.40
C ALA A 206 -2.38 0.12 -6.19
N ILE A 207 -3.29 1.08 -6.10
CA ILE A 207 -2.97 2.47 -5.80
C ILE A 207 -3.75 2.98 -4.60
N GLY A 208 -3.35 4.17 -4.12
CA GLY A 208 -4.15 4.93 -3.16
C GLY A 208 -3.77 6.40 -3.16
N HIS A 209 -4.63 7.22 -2.60
CA HIS A 209 -4.47 8.68 -2.55
C HIS A 209 -5.25 9.30 -1.40
N GLU A 210 -4.98 10.59 -1.15
CA GLU A 210 -5.60 11.33 -0.05
C GLU A 210 -6.91 12.02 -0.44
N ALA A 211 -7.21 12.14 -1.74
CA ALA A 211 -8.42 12.79 -2.24
C ALA A 211 -9.67 11.89 -2.17
N LEU A 212 -10.85 12.48 -2.42
CA LEU A 212 -12.14 11.79 -2.53
C LEU A 212 -12.40 11.18 -3.92
N ASP A 213 -11.45 11.28 -4.84
CA ASP A 213 -11.59 10.80 -6.21
C ASP A 213 -10.20 10.56 -6.81
N THR A 214 -10.12 9.60 -7.72
CA THR A 214 -8.90 9.24 -8.44
C THR A 214 -8.53 10.29 -9.48
N ASP A 215 -9.52 11.00 -10.00
CA ASP A 215 -9.41 11.99 -11.07
C ASP A 215 -9.34 13.43 -10.54
N THR A 216 -8.71 14.34 -11.30
CA THR A 216 -8.72 15.77 -11.00
C THR A 216 -10.07 16.43 -11.26
N THR A 217 -10.92 15.80 -12.06
CA THR A 217 -12.22 16.31 -12.48
C THR A 217 -13.30 15.24 -12.33
N GLU A 218 -14.57 15.62 -12.39
CA GLU A 218 -15.72 14.70 -12.30
C GLU A 218 -15.88 13.77 -13.53
N THR A 219 -14.87 13.66 -14.40
CA THR A 219 -14.93 12.79 -15.59
C THR A 219 -14.79 11.32 -15.23
N MET A 220 -14.12 11.00 -14.12
CA MET A 220 -13.88 9.63 -13.61
C MET A 220 -13.24 8.70 -14.66
N GLU A 221 -12.42 9.24 -15.57
CA GLU A 221 -11.83 8.41 -16.64
C GLU A 221 -10.70 7.50 -16.13
N SER A 222 -9.90 8.02 -15.20
CA SER A 222 -8.79 7.30 -14.58
C SER A 222 -9.31 6.19 -13.67
N GLU A 223 -10.29 6.50 -12.83
CA GLU A 223 -10.94 5.52 -11.95
C GLU A 223 -11.69 4.46 -12.75
N THR A 224 -12.46 4.88 -13.78
CA THR A 224 -13.17 3.97 -14.67
C THR A 224 -12.20 3.00 -15.34
N TRP A 225 -11.07 3.50 -15.85
CA TRP A 225 -10.07 2.62 -16.45
C TRP A 225 -9.48 1.65 -15.43
N LEU A 226 -9.08 2.15 -14.25
CA LEU A 226 -8.48 1.36 -13.17
C LEU A 226 -9.36 0.16 -12.80
N LEU A 227 -10.60 0.42 -12.44
CA LEU A 227 -11.52 -0.58 -11.92
C LEU A 227 -12.01 -1.53 -13.03
N ASN A 228 -12.23 -1.05 -14.26
CA ASN A 228 -12.57 -1.89 -15.41
C ASN A 228 -11.41 -2.77 -15.91
N ASN A 229 -10.18 -2.52 -15.48
CA ASN A 229 -9.03 -3.39 -15.74
C ASN A 229 -8.69 -4.31 -14.56
N ASN A 230 -9.64 -4.51 -13.66
CA ASN A 230 -9.56 -5.43 -12.54
C ASN A 230 -8.46 -5.05 -11.52
N HIS A 231 -8.19 -3.74 -11.36
CA HIS A 231 -7.34 -3.18 -10.33
C HIS A 231 -8.20 -2.60 -9.20
N TRP A 232 -7.61 -2.37 -8.05
CA TRP A 232 -8.31 -1.82 -6.89
C TRP A 232 -7.52 -0.66 -6.28
N GLN A 233 -8.21 0.16 -5.48
CA GLN A 233 -7.62 1.34 -4.85
C GLN A 233 -8.06 1.53 -3.40
N ILE A 234 -7.33 2.41 -2.70
CA ILE A 234 -7.71 2.99 -1.41
C ILE A 234 -7.81 4.50 -1.57
N GLU A 235 -8.97 5.04 -1.32
CA GLU A 235 -9.21 6.48 -1.28
C GLU A 235 -9.17 7.03 0.13
N VAL A 236 -8.98 8.36 0.21
CA VAL A 236 -9.00 9.11 1.48
C VAL A 236 -7.97 8.57 2.46
N MET A 237 -6.74 8.39 2.00
CA MET A 237 -5.61 8.04 2.86
C MET A 237 -5.16 9.23 3.72
N ALA A 238 -4.44 8.96 4.79
CA ALA A 238 -3.89 9.95 5.71
C ALA A 238 -2.38 9.76 5.94
N ASN A 239 -1.71 10.80 6.45
CA ASN A 239 -0.34 10.72 6.99
C ASN A 239 0.73 10.20 6.02
N LEU A 240 0.54 10.31 4.71
CA LEU A 240 1.55 9.89 3.74
C LEU A 240 2.84 10.71 3.84
N ASP A 241 2.81 11.90 4.46
CA ASP A 241 3.97 12.74 4.76
C ASP A 241 4.93 12.14 5.80
N GLN A 242 4.49 11.11 6.53
CA GLN A 242 5.30 10.38 7.52
C GLN A 242 5.95 9.11 6.94
N VAL A 243 5.71 8.81 5.65
CA VAL A 243 6.20 7.59 4.99
C VAL A 243 7.29 7.96 3.98
N PRO A 244 8.44 7.27 3.98
CA PRO A 244 9.48 7.52 2.99
C PRO A 244 9.02 7.11 1.59
N ALA A 245 9.66 7.68 0.56
CA ALA A 245 9.35 7.38 -0.84
C ALA A 245 9.39 5.88 -1.18
N THR A 246 10.29 5.13 -0.53
CA THR A 246 10.48 3.68 -0.75
C THR A 246 10.85 2.96 0.54
N GLY A 247 10.78 1.62 0.52
CA GLY A 247 11.27 0.74 1.59
C GLY A 247 10.24 0.39 2.66
N ALA A 248 9.10 1.09 2.72
CA ALA A 248 8.00 0.73 3.60
C ALA A 248 7.17 -0.44 3.03
N VAL A 249 6.42 -1.09 3.91
CA VAL A 249 5.38 -2.07 3.55
C VAL A 249 4.04 -1.50 3.98
N ILE A 250 3.04 -1.54 3.09
CA ILE A 250 1.67 -1.22 3.44
C ILE A 250 0.91 -2.49 3.79
N VAL A 251 0.06 -2.39 4.82
CA VAL A 251 -0.96 -3.37 5.14
C VAL A 251 -2.31 -2.68 5.01
N VAL A 252 -3.19 -3.24 4.19
CA VAL A 252 -4.57 -2.75 4.01
C VAL A 252 -5.53 -3.88 4.33
N THR A 253 -6.53 -3.59 5.14
CA THR A 253 -7.54 -4.59 5.53
C THR A 253 -8.93 -3.98 5.57
N TRP A 254 -9.93 -4.81 5.30
CA TRP A 254 -11.37 -4.46 5.38
C TRP A 254 -12.19 -5.68 5.78
N PRO A 255 -13.42 -5.49 6.26
CA PRO A 255 -14.35 -6.60 6.51
C PRO A 255 -14.67 -7.36 5.22
N LYS A 256 -14.80 -8.68 5.30
CA LYS A 256 -15.18 -9.53 4.17
C LYS A 256 -16.68 -9.48 3.92
N VAL A 257 -17.16 -8.36 3.39
CA VAL A 257 -18.58 -8.19 3.03
C VAL A 257 -18.86 -8.93 1.72
N ALA A 258 -19.74 -9.90 1.74
CA ALA A 258 -20.07 -10.70 0.56
C ALA A 258 -20.68 -9.82 -0.54
N ASN A 259 -20.12 -9.91 -1.74
CA ASN A 259 -20.49 -9.10 -2.91
C ASN A 259 -20.46 -7.58 -2.65
N GLY A 260 -19.55 -7.10 -1.79
CA GLY A 260 -19.42 -5.69 -1.47
C GLY A 260 -18.71 -4.92 -2.58
N PHE A 261 -19.19 -3.71 -2.88
CA PHE A 261 -18.66 -2.79 -3.90
C PHE A 261 -17.74 -1.71 -3.31
N GLY A 262 -17.42 -1.78 -2.04
CA GLY A 262 -16.55 -0.89 -1.26
C GLY A 262 -16.93 -0.93 0.21
N PHE A 263 -15.96 -0.64 1.09
CA PHE A 263 -16.19 -0.54 2.53
C PHE A 263 -15.03 0.22 3.20
N PRO A 264 -15.28 0.87 4.37
CA PRO A 264 -14.20 1.46 5.14
C PRO A 264 -13.06 0.48 5.40
N ALA A 265 -11.85 0.92 5.12
CA ALA A 265 -10.64 0.12 5.24
C ALA A 265 -9.75 0.63 6.38
N ARG A 266 -8.88 -0.23 6.89
CA ARG A 266 -7.75 0.17 7.72
C ARG A 266 -6.46 -0.04 6.95
N ALA A 267 -5.78 1.07 6.63
CA ALA A 267 -4.47 1.08 6.00
C ALA A 267 -3.42 1.58 6.98
N PHE A 268 -2.24 0.97 7.00
CA PHE A 268 -1.10 1.44 7.76
C PHE A 268 0.21 1.06 7.09
N ALA A 269 1.24 1.87 7.26
CA ALA A 269 2.59 1.58 6.80
C ALA A 269 3.45 1.02 7.93
N ILE A 270 4.35 0.10 7.59
CA ILE A 270 5.45 -0.40 8.43
C ILE A 270 6.72 0.20 7.83
N LEU A 271 7.41 1.07 8.58
CA LEU A 271 8.57 1.79 8.10
C LEU A 271 9.83 0.89 8.03
N PRO A 272 10.79 1.21 7.14
CA PRO A 272 12.01 0.42 6.93
C PRO A 272 12.96 0.36 8.13
#